data_ef3632ed291fc16f1705f31f4fb4d59f
#
_entry.id   ef3632ed291fc16f1705f31f4fb4d59f
#
_cell.length_a   1.000
_cell.length_b   1.000
_cell.length_c   1.000
_cell.angle_alpha   90.00
_cell.angle_beta   90.00
_cell.angle_gamma   90.00
#
_symmetry.space_group_name_H-M   'P 1'
#
loop_
_entity.id
_entity.type
_entity.pdbx_description
1 polymer ?
#
loop_
_entity_poly.entity_id
_entity_poly.type
_entity_poly.pdbx_seq_one_letter_code
_entity_poly.pdbx_strand_id
1 'polypeptide(L)'
;SSYHSDEAAQHVLDLSHVDALSMADDIMTTRLVVRTVARRHGCHGTFMPKPKENVKGSGAHYTFSVCKDGKNIFSDSSDELGVSKEGYQFMTGILRHIASMTLVNNPIVNSYKRLIPGYLAPISVGWSSTNSSPLIRLTSVGGDGARIVLRSPDGAANPYLVIAACLMAGLDGIRNQYETPVSMDDGTEENDTTERLPRTLHEAVKYFKED
;
A
#
# COMPACT_ATOMS: atom_id res chain seq x y z
N SER A 1 -4.32 -3.38 16.92
CA SER A 1 -5.63 -2.81 17.32
C SER A 1 -6.72 -3.18 16.33
N SER A 2 -8.00 -2.98 16.72
CA SER A 2 -9.14 -3.09 15.82
C SER A 2 -10.13 -1.96 16.09
N TYR A 3 -10.75 -1.42 15.05
CA TYR A 3 -11.74 -0.36 15.16
C TYR A 3 -12.73 -0.38 14.00
N HIS A 4 -13.86 0.32 14.14
CA HIS A 4 -14.84 0.46 13.06
C HIS A 4 -14.33 1.44 12.01
N SER A 5 -14.58 1.11 10.74
CA SER A 5 -14.47 2.06 9.65
C SER A 5 -15.77 2.90 9.54
N ASP A 6 -15.76 3.89 8.66
CA ASP A 6 -16.94 4.71 8.37
C ASP A 6 -18.11 3.94 7.75
N GLU A 7 -17.84 2.78 7.13
CA GLU A 7 -18.85 1.97 6.47
C GLU A 7 -19.46 0.92 7.43
N ALA A 8 -20.75 0.68 7.27
CA ALA A 8 -21.47 -0.29 8.07
C ALA A 8 -20.88 -1.70 7.94
N ALA A 9 -20.59 -2.33 9.08
CA ALA A 9 -19.98 -3.66 9.21
C ALA A 9 -18.56 -3.78 8.62
N GLN A 10 -17.87 -2.67 8.38
CA GLN A 10 -16.47 -2.65 8.01
C GLN A 10 -15.60 -2.39 9.25
N HIS A 11 -14.58 -3.23 9.42
CA HIS A 11 -13.62 -3.13 10.52
C HIS A 11 -12.20 -3.00 9.97
N VAL A 12 -11.38 -2.25 10.67
CA VAL A 12 -9.94 -2.15 10.41
C VAL A 12 -9.20 -2.95 11.47
N LEU A 13 -8.20 -3.70 11.03
CA LEU A 13 -7.28 -4.44 11.89
C LEU A 13 -5.88 -3.90 11.65
N ASP A 14 -5.25 -3.37 12.69
CA ASP A 14 -3.84 -2.99 12.65
C ASP A 14 -3.01 -4.09 13.29
N LEU A 15 -2.05 -4.61 12.55
CA LEU A 15 -1.05 -5.55 13.02
C LEU A 15 0.17 -4.79 13.55
N SER A 16 0.82 -5.35 14.55
CA SER A 16 2.06 -4.80 15.10
C SER A 16 3.19 -4.95 14.10
N HIS A 17 4.10 -3.99 14.08
CA HIS A 17 5.27 -4.02 13.21
C HIS A 17 6.21 -5.15 13.61
N VAL A 18 6.52 -6.01 12.66
CA VAL A 18 7.44 -7.15 12.78
C VAL A 18 8.26 -7.30 11.49
N ASP A 19 9.18 -8.26 11.43
CA ASP A 19 9.92 -8.53 10.19
C ASP A 19 9.01 -8.98 9.04
N ALA A 20 9.51 -8.85 7.82
CA ALA A 20 8.74 -9.02 6.59
C ALA A 20 8.07 -10.40 6.46
N LEU A 21 8.79 -11.49 6.82
CA LEU A 21 8.27 -12.85 6.71
C LEU A 21 7.22 -13.12 7.78
N SER A 22 7.52 -12.77 9.04
CA SER A 22 6.55 -12.86 10.14
C SER A 22 5.28 -12.05 9.87
N MET A 23 5.39 -10.86 9.27
CA MET A 23 4.22 -10.07 8.89
C MET A 23 3.35 -10.80 7.86
N ALA A 24 3.95 -11.45 6.86
CA ALA A 24 3.19 -12.21 5.88
C ALA A 24 2.44 -13.39 6.53
N ASP A 25 3.09 -14.12 7.45
CA ASP A 25 2.50 -15.21 8.24
C ASP A 25 1.34 -14.68 9.12
N ASP A 26 1.54 -13.56 9.80
CA ASP A 26 0.53 -12.92 10.66
C ASP A 26 -0.70 -12.48 9.87
N ILE A 27 -0.54 -11.93 8.67
CA ILE A 27 -1.64 -11.56 7.79
C ILE A 27 -2.44 -12.80 7.39
N MET A 28 -1.77 -13.89 6.99
CA MET A 28 -2.45 -15.14 6.62
C MET A 28 -3.19 -15.76 7.79
N THR A 29 -2.55 -15.80 8.96
CA THR A 29 -3.13 -16.29 10.21
C THR A 29 -4.33 -15.43 10.61
N THR A 30 -4.22 -14.11 10.56
CA THR A 30 -5.31 -13.18 10.87
C THR A 30 -6.52 -13.43 9.97
N ARG A 31 -6.32 -13.61 8.67
CA ARG A 31 -7.42 -13.94 7.73
C ARG A 31 -8.14 -15.24 8.11
N LEU A 32 -7.38 -16.27 8.48
CA LEU A 32 -7.93 -17.55 8.91
C LEU A 32 -8.73 -17.41 10.21
N VAL A 33 -8.14 -16.75 11.22
CA VAL A 33 -8.75 -16.54 12.53
C VAL A 33 -10.06 -15.75 12.40
N VAL A 34 -10.03 -14.61 11.72
CA VAL A 34 -11.22 -13.76 11.53
C VAL A 34 -12.36 -14.53 10.87
N ARG A 35 -12.09 -15.27 9.79
CA ARG A 35 -13.11 -16.08 9.10
C ARG A 35 -13.65 -17.19 9.99
N THR A 36 -12.79 -17.85 10.75
CA THR A 36 -13.17 -18.96 11.63
C THR A 36 -14.02 -18.47 12.79
N VAL A 37 -13.60 -17.39 13.45
CA VAL A 37 -14.33 -16.82 14.59
C VAL A 37 -15.68 -16.24 14.13
N ALA A 38 -15.71 -15.47 13.04
CA ALA A 38 -16.96 -14.93 12.49
C ALA A 38 -17.98 -16.05 12.22
N ARG A 39 -17.55 -17.15 11.59
CA ARG A 39 -18.42 -18.30 11.31
C ARG A 39 -19.01 -18.92 12.59
N ARG A 40 -18.20 -19.03 13.67
CA ARG A 40 -18.66 -19.55 14.97
C ARG A 40 -19.74 -18.68 15.60
N HIS A 41 -19.77 -17.39 15.25
CA HIS A 41 -20.78 -16.43 15.73
C HIS A 41 -21.90 -16.17 14.70
N GLY A 42 -22.07 -17.04 13.70
CA GLY A 42 -23.11 -16.89 12.68
C GLY A 42 -22.88 -15.74 11.69
N CYS A 43 -21.65 -15.17 11.66
CA CYS A 43 -21.26 -14.07 10.79
C CYS A 43 -20.37 -14.56 9.63
N HIS A 44 -20.30 -13.77 8.55
CA HIS A 44 -19.39 -14.01 7.45
C HIS A 44 -18.29 -12.94 7.42
N GLY A 45 -17.05 -13.33 7.75
CA GLY A 45 -15.87 -12.48 7.63
C GLY A 45 -15.31 -12.53 6.20
N THR A 46 -15.17 -11.38 5.55
CA THR A 46 -14.64 -11.27 4.20
C THR A 46 -13.51 -10.26 4.10
N PHE A 47 -12.51 -10.55 3.28
CA PHE A 47 -11.42 -9.64 2.89
C PHE A 47 -11.54 -9.24 1.42
N MET A 48 -12.74 -9.37 0.85
CA MET A 48 -13.05 -9.02 -0.54
C MET A 48 -12.84 -7.50 -0.76
N PRO A 49 -12.14 -7.08 -1.83
CA PRO A 49 -11.83 -5.67 -2.07
C PRO A 49 -13.07 -4.77 -2.21
N LYS A 50 -14.13 -5.25 -2.85
CA LYS A 50 -15.39 -4.53 -3.04
C LYS A 50 -16.56 -5.47 -2.80
N PRO A 51 -16.94 -5.71 -1.52
CA PRO A 51 -18.01 -6.67 -1.18
C PRO A 51 -19.43 -6.15 -1.49
N LYS A 52 -19.61 -4.83 -1.54
CA LYS A 52 -20.89 -4.17 -1.83
C LYS A 52 -20.70 -3.07 -2.86
N GLU A 53 -21.73 -2.84 -3.67
CA GLU A 53 -21.79 -1.68 -4.57
C GLU A 53 -22.09 -0.40 -3.79
N ASN A 54 -21.73 0.75 -4.36
CA ASN A 54 -22.03 2.10 -3.85
C ASN A 54 -21.56 2.40 -2.41
N VAL A 55 -20.60 1.63 -1.89
CA VAL A 55 -19.93 1.89 -0.61
C VAL A 55 -18.41 1.84 -0.79
N LYS A 56 -17.65 2.31 0.18
CA LYS A 56 -16.19 2.21 0.17
C LYS A 56 -15.74 0.75 0.10
N GLY A 57 -14.65 0.48 -0.59
CA GLY A 57 -14.03 -0.85 -0.62
C GLY A 57 -13.12 -1.10 0.59
N SER A 58 -12.59 -2.31 0.68
CA SER A 58 -11.62 -2.72 1.70
C SER A 58 -10.22 -2.82 1.09
N GLY A 59 -9.29 -1.99 1.55
CA GLY A 59 -7.88 -2.02 1.19
C GLY A 59 -7.03 -2.77 2.23
N ALA A 60 -5.76 -2.96 1.89
CA ALA A 60 -4.73 -3.40 2.82
C ALA A 60 -3.53 -2.46 2.69
N HIS A 61 -3.25 -1.69 3.73
CA HIS A 61 -2.12 -0.77 3.74
C HIS A 61 -0.88 -1.50 4.24
N TYR A 62 0.20 -1.43 3.48
CA TYR A 62 1.49 -1.99 3.85
C TYR A 62 2.45 -0.87 4.23
N THR A 63 2.92 -0.91 5.47
CA THR A 63 3.85 0.08 6.02
C THR A 63 5.25 -0.53 6.07
N PHE A 64 6.20 0.15 5.42
CA PHE A 64 7.58 -0.30 5.33
C PHE A 64 8.52 0.64 6.07
N SER A 65 9.49 0.04 6.75
CA SER A 65 10.75 0.63 7.14
C SER A 65 11.87 -0.39 6.90
N VAL A 66 13.05 0.06 6.58
CA VAL A 66 14.22 -0.82 6.40
C VAL A 66 15.26 -0.46 7.47
N CYS A 67 15.72 -1.48 8.18
CA CYS A 67 16.72 -1.31 9.23
C CYS A 67 18.08 -1.90 8.80
N LYS A 68 19.14 -1.16 9.11
CA LYS A 68 20.52 -1.61 9.00
C LYS A 68 21.19 -1.38 10.35
N ASP A 69 21.80 -2.41 10.91
CA ASP A 69 22.49 -2.35 12.22
C ASP A 69 21.59 -1.77 13.34
N GLY A 70 20.30 -2.13 13.31
CA GLY A 70 19.29 -1.71 14.30
C GLY A 70 18.75 -0.29 14.12
N LYS A 71 19.18 0.44 13.07
CA LYS A 71 18.70 1.79 12.75
C LYS A 71 17.83 1.79 11.51
N ASN A 72 16.75 2.56 11.54
CA ASN A 72 15.90 2.79 10.39
C ASN A 72 16.64 3.65 9.36
N ILE A 73 16.98 3.07 8.20
CA ILE A 73 17.70 3.80 7.14
C ILE A 73 16.83 4.80 6.39
N PHE A 74 15.52 4.78 6.60
CA PHE A 74 14.62 5.77 5.98
C PHE A 74 14.58 7.09 6.75
N SER A 75 15.14 7.15 7.96
CA SER A 75 15.06 8.35 8.80
C SER A 75 16.29 9.24 8.63
N ASP A 76 16.05 10.55 8.47
CA ASP A 76 17.06 11.60 8.49
C ASP A 76 16.49 12.84 9.18
N SER A 77 17.03 13.20 10.34
CA SER A 77 16.58 14.35 11.11
C SER A 77 16.93 15.71 10.49
N SER A 78 17.76 15.75 9.46
CA SER A 78 18.12 16.98 8.74
C SER A 78 17.16 17.30 7.59
N ASP A 79 16.34 16.36 7.18
CA ASP A 79 15.30 16.55 6.15
C ASP A 79 14.01 17.12 6.76
N GLU A 80 13.30 17.97 6.02
CA GLU A 80 12.05 18.62 6.47
C GLU A 80 10.97 17.63 6.86
N LEU A 81 10.86 16.52 6.12
CA LEU A 81 9.92 15.44 6.40
C LEU A 81 10.52 14.32 7.26
N GLY A 82 11.81 14.45 7.64
CA GLY A 82 12.50 13.45 8.44
C GLY A 82 12.83 12.15 7.67
N VAL A 83 12.89 12.21 6.33
CA VAL A 83 13.09 11.06 5.45
C VAL A 83 14.45 11.13 4.76
N SER A 84 15.20 10.05 4.81
CA SER A 84 16.52 9.96 4.18
C SER A 84 16.42 9.85 2.65
N LYS A 85 17.55 10.09 1.98
CA LYS A 85 17.69 9.87 0.54
C LYS A 85 17.32 8.43 0.15
N GLU A 86 17.72 7.44 0.93
CA GLU A 86 17.41 6.03 0.73
C GLU A 86 15.90 5.77 0.87
N GLY A 87 15.23 6.44 1.81
CA GLY A 87 13.76 6.36 1.97
C GLY A 87 13.04 6.89 0.74
N TYR A 88 13.43 8.05 0.25
CA TYR A 88 12.87 8.62 -0.99
C TYR A 88 13.14 7.74 -2.22
N GLN A 89 14.35 7.20 -2.35
CA GLN A 89 14.70 6.31 -3.46
C GLN A 89 13.93 4.99 -3.42
N PHE A 90 13.75 4.41 -2.23
CA PHE A 90 12.94 3.21 -2.04
C PHE A 90 11.48 3.44 -2.46
N MET A 91 10.90 4.53 -2.02
CA MET A 91 9.56 4.95 -2.41
C MET A 91 9.44 5.13 -3.92
N THR A 92 10.41 5.81 -4.53
CA THR A 92 10.44 6.07 -5.97
C THR A 92 10.54 4.78 -6.78
N GLY A 93 11.32 3.81 -6.30
CA GLY A 93 11.38 2.47 -6.89
C GLY A 93 10.01 1.79 -6.91
N ILE A 94 9.26 1.84 -5.81
CA ILE A 94 7.89 1.30 -5.76
C ILE A 94 6.99 2.04 -6.78
N LEU A 95 7.03 3.38 -6.82
CA LEU A 95 6.20 4.15 -7.76
C LEU A 95 6.50 3.80 -9.22
N ARG A 96 7.76 3.59 -9.56
CA ARG A 96 8.20 3.26 -10.93
C ARG A 96 7.66 1.92 -11.42
N HIS A 97 7.62 0.91 -10.54
CA HIS A 97 7.14 -0.43 -10.85
C HIS A 97 5.67 -0.66 -10.51
N ILE A 98 4.95 0.36 -10.03
CA ILE A 98 3.62 0.17 -9.42
C ILE A 98 2.58 -0.35 -10.41
N ALA A 99 2.67 0.02 -11.70
CA ALA A 99 1.73 -0.44 -12.71
C ALA A 99 1.82 -1.96 -12.89
N SER A 100 3.02 -2.52 -12.97
CA SER A 100 3.26 -3.97 -13.03
C SER A 100 2.94 -4.66 -11.72
N MET A 101 3.33 -4.06 -10.58
CA MET A 101 3.02 -4.57 -9.25
C MET A 101 1.51 -4.61 -8.97
N THR A 102 0.68 -3.89 -9.72
CA THR A 102 -0.78 -3.91 -9.55
C THR A 102 -1.36 -5.31 -9.73
N LEU A 103 -0.79 -6.17 -10.59
CA LEU A 103 -1.21 -7.56 -10.72
C LEU A 103 -1.07 -8.35 -9.41
N VAL A 104 -0.01 -8.08 -8.66
CA VAL A 104 0.28 -8.72 -7.36
C VAL A 104 -0.54 -8.08 -6.24
N ASN A 105 -0.65 -6.76 -6.25
CA ASN A 105 -1.34 -5.98 -5.22
C ASN A 105 -2.86 -6.11 -5.29
N ASN A 106 -3.40 -6.34 -6.50
CA ASN A 106 -4.83 -6.32 -6.82
C ASN A 106 -5.17 -7.49 -7.78
N PRO A 107 -5.07 -8.76 -7.31
CA PRO A 107 -4.95 -9.93 -8.16
C PRO A 107 -6.26 -10.46 -8.75
N ILE A 108 -7.41 -9.89 -8.42
CA ILE A 108 -8.71 -10.39 -8.85
C ILE A 108 -9.54 -9.29 -9.54
N VAL A 109 -10.48 -9.69 -10.39
CA VAL A 109 -11.38 -8.76 -11.08
C VAL A 109 -12.12 -7.82 -10.09
N ASN A 110 -12.47 -8.32 -8.92
CA ASN A 110 -13.13 -7.51 -7.90
C ASN A 110 -12.24 -6.40 -7.33
N SER A 111 -10.90 -6.56 -7.37
CA SER A 111 -9.94 -5.53 -6.96
C SER A 111 -10.14 -4.22 -7.75
N TYR A 112 -10.40 -4.33 -9.05
CA TYR A 112 -10.58 -3.19 -9.95
C TYR A 112 -11.95 -2.49 -9.79
N LYS A 113 -12.91 -3.15 -9.14
CA LYS A 113 -14.15 -2.50 -8.68
C LYS A 113 -13.94 -1.60 -7.47
N ARG A 114 -12.84 -1.80 -6.72
CA ARG A 114 -12.40 -0.91 -5.64
C ARG A 114 -11.60 0.28 -6.18
N LEU A 115 -10.70 0.05 -7.16
CA LEU A 115 -9.80 1.05 -7.72
C LEU A 115 -10.51 1.98 -8.71
N ILE A 116 -11.55 2.65 -8.25
CA ILE A 116 -12.34 3.62 -9.03
C ILE A 116 -12.39 4.98 -8.32
N PRO A 117 -12.47 6.10 -9.06
CA PRO A 117 -12.58 7.43 -8.48
C PRO A 117 -13.76 7.56 -7.51
N GLY A 118 -13.60 8.40 -6.48
CA GLY A 118 -14.70 8.78 -5.57
C GLY A 118 -14.95 7.85 -4.37
N TYR A 119 -14.18 6.77 -4.21
CA TYR A 119 -14.35 5.79 -3.11
C TYR A 119 -13.12 5.62 -2.21
N LEU A 120 -12.31 6.67 -2.07
CA LEU A 120 -11.09 6.71 -1.22
C LEU A 120 -9.99 5.68 -1.56
N ALA A 121 -10.16 4.87 -2.60
CA ALA A 121 -9.10 4.01 -3.07
C ALA A 121 -8.06 4.86 -3.81
N PRO A 122 -6.76 4.73 -3.50
CA PRO A 122 -5.73 5.47 -4.21
C PRO A 122 -5.59 4.92 -5.63
N ILE A 123 -5.74 5.78 -6.62
CA ILE A 123 -5.62 5.41 -8.03
C ILE A 123 -4.54 6.21 -8.77
N SER A 124 -4.15 7.34 -8.20
CA SER A 124 -3.15 8.25 -8.78
C SER A 124 -1.75 7.85 -8.34
N VAL A 125 -0.86 7.66 -9.30
CA VAL A 125 0.53 7.30 -9.04
C VAL A 125 1.27 8.53 -8.52
N GLY A 126 1.67 8.48 -7.26
CA GLY A 126 2.36 9.55 -6.59
C GLY A 126 2.43 9.34 -5.08
N TRP A 127 2.98 10.33 -4.39
CA TRP A 127 3.17 10.31 -2.95
C TRP A 127 2.79 11.65 -2.30
N SER A 128 2.52 11.60 -1.00
CA SER A 128 2.22 12.77 -0.19
C SER A 128 2.61 12.52 1.27
N SER A 129 2.94 13.56 2.01
CA SER A 129 3.14 13.53 3.45
C SER A 129 1.85 13.89 4.22
N THR A 130 0.98 14.68 3.63
CA THR A 130 -0.23 15.22 4.27
C THR A 130 -1.52 14.65 3.69
N ASN A 131 -1.58 14.46 2.37
CA ASN A 131 -2.77 14.04 1.65
C ASN A 131 -2.91 12.49 1.65
N SER A 132 -4.16 12.02 1.66
CA SER A 132 -4.49 10.60 1.61
C SER A 132 -4.95 10.11 0.24
N SER A 133 -4.93 10.95 -0.81
CA SER A 133 -5.32 10.56 -2.16
C SER A 133 -4.26 9.74 -2.91
N PRO A 134 -2.94 10.03 -2.82
CA PRO A 134 -1.92 9.30 -3.56
C PRO A 134 -1.72 7.86 -3.07
N LEU A 135 -1.07 7.07 -3.92
CA LEU A 135 -0.71 5.67 -3.68
C LEU A 135 0.18 5.46 -2.48
N ILE A 136 1.15 6.35 -2.29
CA ILE A 136 2.09 6.28 -1.19
C ILE A 136 1.91 7.46 -0.26
N ARG A 137 1.85 7.16 1.02
CA ARG A 137 1.93 8.15 2.08
C ARG A 137 3.25 8.00 2.81
N LEU A 138 3.98 9.11 2.92
CA LEU A 138 5.10 9.21 3.85
C LEU A 138 4.58 9.59 5.23
N THR A 139 5.06 8.87 6.25
CA THR A 139 4.76 9.22 7.64
C THR A 139 6.08 9.29 8.40
N SER A 140 6.27 10.38 9.13
CA SER A 140 7.38 10.52 10.06
C SER A 140 6.80 10.87 11.43
N VAL A 141 7.09 10.04 12.41
CA VAL A 141 6.66 10.24 13.79
C VAL A 141 7.92 10.45 14.62
N GLY A 142 8.58 11.59 14.44
CA GLY A 142 9.76 12.01 15.22
C GLY A 142 10.92 10.99 15.30
N GLY A 143 12.15 11.42 15.28
CA GLY A 143 13.31 10.52 15.41
C GLY A 143 13.38 9.46 14.30
N ASP A 144 13.55 8.19 14.67
CA ASP A 144 13.67 7.05 13.73
C ASP A 144 12.33 6.58 13.13
N GLY A 145 11.31 7.44 13.09
CA GLY A 145 9.93 7.08 12.76
C GLY A 145 9.55 7.11 11.28
N ALA A 146 10.45 7.43 10.35
CA ALA A 146 10.12 7.52 8.92
C ALA A 146 9.64 6.18 8.36
N ARG A 147 8.48 6.20 7.68
CA ARG A 147 7.84 5.02 7.10
C ARG A 147 7.17 5.35 5.78
N ILE A 148 7.13 4.36 4.90
CA ILE A 148 6.47 4.41 3.61
C ILE A 148 5.23 3.54 3.67
N VAL A 149 4.06 4.10 3.42
CA VAL A 149 2.78 3.39 3.44
C VAL A 149 2.26 3.24 2.02
N LEU A 150 2.29 2.02 1.49
CA LEU A 150 1.64 1.68 0.23
C LEU A 150 0.17 1.36 0.47
N ARG A 151 -0.74 2.01 -0.25
CA ARG A 151 -2.18 1.97 0.00
C ARG A 151 -3.00 1.26 -1.08
N SER A 152 -2.38 0.91 -2.22
CA SER A 152 -3.07 0.24 -3.34
C SER A 152 -3.45 -1.22 -3.08
N PRO A 153 -2.70 -2.05 -2.34
CA PRO A 153 -3.06 -3.45 -2.15
C PRO A 153 -4.42 -3.65 -1.50
N ASP A 154 -4.98 -4.82 -1.66
CA ASP A 154 -6.23 -5.21 -1.04
C ASP A 154 -6.17 -6.57 -0.33
N GLY A 155 -7.27 -6.94 0.33
CA GLY A 155 -7.36 -8.15 1.13
C GLY A 155 -7.33 -9.47 0.34
N ALA A 156 -7.38 -9.44 -1.01
CA ALA A 156 -7.23 -10.62 -1.86
C ALA A 156 -5.76 -10.91 -2.21
N ALA A 157 -4.89 -9.91 -2.09
CA ALA A 157 -3.47 -10.04 -2.44
C ALA A 157 -2.75 -11.09 -1.56
N ASN A 158 -1.79 -11.78 -2.14
CA ASN A 158 -0.89 -12.66 -1.39
C ASN A 158 0.17 -11.82 -0.67
N PRO A 159 0.21 -11.78 0.68
CA PRO A 159 1.10 -10.90 1.43
C PRO A 159 2.58 -11.16 1.17
N TYR A 160 2.99 -12.40 0.95
CA TYR A 160 4.38 -12.74 0.63
C TYR A 160 4.80 -12.10 -0.69
N LEU A 161 3.96 -12.16 -1.72
CA LEU A 161 4.24 -11.57 -3.02
C LEU A 161 4.23 -10.06 -2.97
N VAL A 162 3.26 -9.44 -2.26
CA VAL A 162 3.21 -7.97 -2.09
C VAL A 162 4.48 -7.46 -1.43
N ILE A 163 4.88 -8.07 -0.30
CA ILE A 163 6.07 -7.65 0.44
C ILE A 163 7.32 -7.86 -0.41
N ALA A 164 7.47 -9.02 -1.07
CA ALA A 164 8.61 -9.30 -1.92
C ALA A 164 8.72 -8.30 -3.10
N ALA A 165 7.62 -8.02 -3.80
CA ALA A 165 7.60 -7.07 -4.91
C ALA A 165 7.96 -5.65 -4.43
N CYS A 166 7.42 -5.20 -3.28
CA CYS A 166 7.76 -3.90 -2.70
C CYS A 166 9.24 -3.80 -2.32
N LEU A 167 9.80 -4.85 -1.72
CA LEU A 167 11.22 -4.87 -1.36
C LEU A 167 12.12 -4.85 -2.60
N MET A 168 11.78 -5.63 -3.63
CA MET A 168 12.56 -5.66 -4.87
C MET A 168 12.51 -4.32 -5.59
N ALA A 169 11.33 -3.75 -5.77
CA ALA A 169 11.14 -2.45 -6.41
C ALA A 169 11.82 -1.33 -5.62
N GLY A 170 11.68 -1.33 -4.29
CA GLY A 170 12.33 -0.32 -3.43
C GLY A 170 13.85 -0.42 -3.45
N LEU A 171 14.41 -1.63 -3.41
CA LEU A 171 15.86 -1.85 -3.54
C LEU A 171 16.38 -1.46 -4.92
N ASP A 172 15.58 -1.66 -5.98
CA ASP A 172 15.91 -1.18 -7.31
C ASP A 172 16.02 0.34 -7.34
N GLY A 173 15.10 1.05 -6.69
CA GLY A 173 15.15 2.50 -6.54
C GLY A 173 16.42 3.00 -5.84
N ILE A 174 16.84 2.34 -4.77
CA ILE A 174 18.09 2.66 -4.06
C ILE A 174 19.31 2.39 -4.93
N ARG A 175 19.38 1.22 -5.59
CA ARG A 175 20.52 0.81 -6.42
C ARG A 175 20.72 1.74 -7.61
N ASN A 176 19.64 2.15 -8.26
CA ASN A 176 19.68 3.03 -9.42
C ASN A 176 19.57 4.52 -9.05
N GLN A 177 19.49 4.85 -7.76
CA GLN A 177 19.43 6.22 -7.25
C GLN A 177 18.35 7.06 -7.94
N TYR A 178 17.14 6.53 -8.06
CA TYR A 178 16.04 7.20 -8.75
C TYR A 178 15.71 8.55 -8.12
N GLU A 179 15.52 9.56 -8.98
CA GLU A 179 15.08 10.88 -8.56
C GLU A 179 13.61 10.84 -8.14
N THR A 180 13.34 11.41 -6.96
CA THR A 180 12.00 11.43 -6.39
C THR A 180 11.12 12.42 -7.14
N PRO A 181 9.91 11.99 -7.58
CA PRO A 181 8.96 12.90 -8.19
C PRO A 181 8.46 13.92 -7.18
N VAL A 182 7.94 15.05 -7.67
CA VAL A 182 7.35 16.10 -6.83
C VAL A 182 6.20 15.51 -6.00
N SER A 183 6.11 15.95 -4.73
CA SER A 183 5.00 15.60 -3.84
C SER A 183 3.65 16.10 -4.37
N MET A 184 2.59 15.38 -4.08
CA MET A 184 1.21 15.78 -4.35
C MET A 184 0.59 16.55 -3.16
N ASP A 185 1.42 17.10 -2.25
CA ASP A 185 0.96 17.87 -1.08
C ASP A 185 0.41 19.25 -1.46
N ASP A 186 1.05 19.93 -2.40
CA ASP A 186 0.75 21.31 -2.78
C ASP A 186 -0.32 21.41 -3.86
N GLY A 187 -1.56 20.96 -3.56
CA GLY A 187 -2.72 21.28 -4.39
C GLY A 187 -2.61 20.88 -5.87
N THR A 188 -1.72 19.96 -6.21
CA THR A 188 -1.75 19.27 -7.49
C THR A 188 -3.03 18.45 -7.49
N GLU A 189 -4.13 19.12 -7.89
CA GLU A 189 -5.36 18.43 -8.25
C GLU A 189 -5.01 17.31 -9.23
N GLU A 190 -5.67 16.17 -9.10
CA GLU A 190 -5.60 15.11 -10.09
C GLU A 190 -5.96 15.68 -11.46
N ASN A 191 -4.95 16.04 -12.22
CA ASN A 191 -5.12 16.52 -13.59
C ASN A 191 -5.32 15.30 -14.49
N ASP A 192 -5.92 15.48 -15.66
CA ASP A 192 -6.08 14.41 -16.66
C ASP A 192 -4.75 13.77 -17.11
N THR A 193 -3.60 14.41 -16.81
CA THR A 193 -2.24 13.94 -17.09
C THR A 193 -1.63 13.13 -15.95
N THR A 194 -2.28 13.01 -14.79
CA THR A 194 -1.76 12.22 -13.67
C THR A 194 -1.77 10.74 -14.04
N GLU A 195 -0.61 10.09 -13.92
CA GLU A 195 -0.50 8.66 -14.15
C GLU A 195 -1.39 7.89 -13.18
N ARG A 196 -2.09 6.89 -13.67
CA ARG A 196 -3.04 6.09 -12.89
C ARG A 196 -2.71 4.62 -12.96
N LEU A 197 -3.13 3.88 -11.93
CA LEU A 197 -3.05 2.43 -11.93
C LEU A 197 -3.86 1.81 -13.09
N PRO A 198 -3.47 0.60 -13.54
CA PRO A 198 -4.28 -0.20 -14.46
C PRO A 198 -5.73 -0.28 -13.98
N ARG A 199 -6.68 -0.14 -14.91
CA ARG A 199 -8.12 -0.12 -14.62
C ARG A 199 -8.77 -1.50 -14.63
N THR A 200 -8.06 -2.48 -15.18
CA THR A 200 -8.54 -3.85 -15.34
C THR A 200 -7.44 -4.86 -15.02
N LEU A 201 -7.83 -6.06 -14.64
CA LEU A 201 -6.89 -7.18 -14.47
C LEU A 201 -6.11 -7.46 -15.78
N HIS A 202 -6.77 -7.31 -16.93
CA HIS A 202 -6.13 -7.50 -18.22
C HIS A 202 -4.99 -6.51 -18.47
N GLU A 203 -5.23 -5.23 -18.19
CA GLU A 203 -4.19 -4.19 -18.27
C GLU A 203 -3.04 -4.47 -17.31
N ALA A 204 -3.32 -4.87 -16.07
CA ALA A 204 -2.29 -5.20 -15.08
C ALA A 204 -1.42 -6.38 -15.54
N VAL A 205 -2.02 -7.41 -16.16
CA VAL A 205 -1.27 -8.53 -16.76
C VAL A 205 -0.35 -8.04 -17.88
N LYS A 206 -0.79 -7.06 -18.68
CA LYS A 206 0.05 -6.50 -19.75
C LYS A 206 1.27 -5.79 -19.16
N TYR A 207 1.07 -4.86 -18.21
CA TYR A 207 2.18 -4.16 -17.54
C TYR A 207 3.16 -5.13 -16.86
N PHE A 208 2.64 -6.17 -16.21
CA PHE A 208 3.47 -7.17 -15.53
C PHE A 208 4.37 -7.98 -16.47
N LYS A 209 4.00 -8.11 -17.72
CA LYS A 209 4.81 -8.82 -18.73
C LYS A 209 5.87 -7.94 -19.39
N GLU A 210 5.71 -6.63 -19.28
CA GLU A 210 6.57 -5.63 -19.91
C GLU A 210 7.66 -5.12 -18.95
N ASP A 211 7.55 -5.36 -17.63
CA ASP A 211 8.49 -4.99 -16.58
C ASP A 211 9.34 -6.19 -16.12
#